data_9652be7d1b3d3e3e202a8dc9b6342095
#
_entry.id   9652be7d1b3d3e3e202a8dc9b6342095
#
_cell.length_a   1.000
_cell.length_b   1.000
_cell.length_c   1.000
_cell.angle_alpha   90.00
_cell.angle_beta   90.00
_cell.angle_gamma   90.00
#
_symmetry.space_group_name_H-M   'P 1'
#
loop_
_entity.id
_entity.type
_entity.pdbx_description
1 polymer ?
#
loop_
_entity_poly.entity_id
_entity_poly.type
_entity_poly.pdbx_seq_one_letter_code
_entity_poly.pdbx_strand_id
1 'polypeptide(L)'
;NNSESKSKKTKDSIKTKLNKKRKKLSAKNGYPLIIRNLETSKEDTIPFVTNYNFANKTKTIVYSTTGIKDSIKPGVYVKDLKRNSTKHVFNSHSKTKYFNLNLSDSGNNLGFIVDADSTKAYRRSYELYNWSFSDNKAKLIVDDKNTPKGYRVSSDGKITFSKDESKLYFGLALPMVI
;
A
#
# COMPACT_ATOMS: atom_id res chain seq x y z
N ASN A 1 -12.33 55.17 1.60
CA ASN A 1 -13.13 53.92 1.73
C ASN A 1 -12.86 52.83 0.65
N ASN A 2 -11.94 53.06 -0.30
CA ASN A 2 -11.66 52.08 -1.40
C ASN A 2 -10.43 51.18 -1.17
N SER A 3 -9.61 51.43 -0.16
CA SER A 3 -8.40 50.65 0.12
C SER A 3 -8.63 49.44 1.04
N GLU A 4 -9.59 49.54 1.98
CA GLU A 4 -9.91 48.45 2.91
C GLU A 4 -10.70 47.28 2.25
N SER A 5 -11.55 47.58 1.27
CA SER A 5 -12.31 46.56 0.56
C SER A 5 -11.45 45.69 -0.37
N LYS A 6 -10.38 46.25 -0.94
CA LYS A 6 -9.40 45.48 -1.76
C LYS A 6 -8.53 44.56 -0.90
N SER A 7 -8.14 45.00 0.32
CA SER A 7 -7.33 44.21 1.25
C SER A 7 -8.09 43.00 1.80
N LYS A 8 -9.38 43.12 2.11
CA LYS A 8 -10.23 41.99 2.54
C LYS A 8 -10.44 40.94 1.44
N LYS A 9 -10.76 41.38 0.20
CA LYS A 9 -10.94 40.46 -0.93
C LYS A 9 -9.65 39.66 -1.26
N THR A 10 -8.47 40.27 -1.14
CA THR A 10 -7.20 39.61 -1.37
C THR A 10 -6.87 38.60 -0.27
N LYS A 11 -7.15 38.92 1.00
CA LYS A 11 -6.96 37.99 2.14
C LYS A 11 -7.91 36.78 2.08
N ASP A 12 -9.15 36.99 1.67
CA ASP A 12 -10.12 35.89 1.52
C ASP A 12 -9.79 35.01 0.29
N SER A 13 -9.32 35.60 -0.82
CA SER A 13 -8.80 34.83 -1.98
C SER A 13 -7.56 34.01 -1.64
N ILE A 14 -6.67 34.52 -0.80
CA ILE A 14 -5.47 33.81 -0.36
C ILE A 14 -5.85 32.67 0.61
N LYS A 15 -6.79 32.91 1.55
CA LYS A 15 -7.35 31.86 2.43
C LYS A 15 -8.06 30.78 1.63
N THR A 16 -8.80 31.11 0.57
CA THR A 16 -9.50 30.14 -0.27
C THR A 16 -8.54 29.33 -1.15
N LYS A 17 -7.41 29.92 -1.60
CA LYS A 17 -6.36 29.20 -2.32
C LYS A 17 -5.50 28.30 -1.42
N LEU A 18 -5.35 28.61 -0.15
CA LEU A 18 -4.66 27.79 0.86
C LEU A 18 -5.50 26.60 1.36
N ASN A 19 -6.81 26.60 1.15
CA ASN A 19 -7.68 25.45 1.36
C ASN A 19 -7.66 24.45 0.19
N LYS A 20 -6.50 24.18 -0.41
CA LYS A 20 -6.31 22.95 -1.18
C LYS A 20 -6.74 21.80 -0.28
N LYS A 21 -7.85 21.13 -0.62
CA LYS A 21 -8.46 20.04 0.14
C LYS A 21 -7.35 19.09 0.65
N ARG A 22 -6.99 19.24 1.92
CA ARG A 22 -6.08 18.29 2.58
C ARG A 22 -6.71 16.91 2.50
N LYS A 23 -5.95 15.92 2.09
CA LYS A 23 -6.41 14.54 2.04
C LYS A 23 -6.89 14.12 3.42
N LYS A 24 -8.17 13.75 3.54
CA LYS A 24 -8.77 13.34 4.82
C LYS A 24 -8.35 11.91 5.16
N LEU A 25 -8.12 11.63 6.44
CA LEU A 25 -7.92 10.28 6.96
C LEU A 25 -9.23 9.50 6.84
N SER A 26 -9.17 8.28 6.36
CA SER A 26 -10.29 7.35 6.24
C SER A 26 -9.76 5.95 5.90
N ALA A 27 -10.56 4.91 6.06
CA ALA A 27 -10.19 3.55 5.64
C ALA A 27 -9.75 3.49 4.16
N LYS A 28 -10.38 4.29 3.28
CA LYS A 28 -10.03 4.38 1.87
C LYS A 28 -8.71 5.10 1.62
N ASN A 29 -8.44 6.16 2.35
CA ASN A 29 -7.25 6.99 2.14
C ASN A 29 -6.05 6.52 2.97
N GLY A 30 -6.29 5.70 3.98
CA GLY A 30 -5.29 5.26 4.96
C GLY A 30 -5.22 6.16 6.19
N TYR A 31 -4.55 5.63 7.20
CA TYR A 31 -4.27 6.30 8.48
C TYR A 31 -2.76 6.40 8.68
N PRO A 32 -2.26 7.25 9.58
CA PRO A 32 -0.85 7.26 9.91
C PRO A 32 -0.46 5.95 10.61
N LEU A 33 0.62 5.32 10.13
CA LEU A 33 1.27 4.20 10.82
C LEU A 33 2.38 4.78 11.69
N ILE A 34 2.31 4.55 12.99
CA ILE A 34 3.31 5.01 13.96
C ILE A 34 4.17 3.81 14.34
N ILE A 35 5.48 3.95 14.20
CA ILE A 35 6.47 2.96 14.60
C ILE A 35 7.21 3.56 15.80
N ARG A 36 6.97 3.01 17.00
CA ARG A 36 7.60 3.47 18.24
C ARG A 36 8.69 2.51 18.68
N ASN A 37 9.87 3.03 18.93
CA ASN A 37 10.92 2.30 19.61
C ASN A 37 10.62 2.28 21.12
N LEU A 38 10.48 1.09 21.70
CA LEU A 38 10.07 0.94 23.11
C LEU A 38 11.19 1.29 24.10
N GLU A 39 12.46 1.21 23.69
CA GLU A 39 13.61 1.54 24.53
C GLU A 39 13.87 3.05 24.56
N THR A 40 13.81 3.70 23.39
CA THR A 40 14.16 5.11 23.25
C THR A 40 12.96 6.04 23.21
N SER A 41 11.73 5.49 23.15
CA SER A 41 10.47 6.23 22.94
C SER A 41 10.41 7.07 21.65
N LYS A 42 11.38 6.93 20.75
CA LYS A 42 11.37 7.61 19.45
C LYS A 42 10.27 7.04 18.56
N GLU A 43 9.60 7.91 17.83
CA GLU A 43 8.53 7.57 16.91
C GLU A 43 8.89 7.97 15.48
N ASP A 44 8.50 7.12 14.53
CA ASP A 44 8.49 7.41 13.10
C ASP A 44 7.05 7.28 12.59
N THR A 45 6.59 8.23 11.79
CA THR A 45 5.22 8.28 11.30
C THR A 45 5.18 8.19 9.79
N ILE A 46 4.49 7.16 9.27
CA ILE A 46 4.26 6.97 7.84
C ILE A 46 2.81 7.35 7.52
N PRO A 47 2.56 8.36 6.68
CA PRO A 47 1.22 8.85 6.44
C PRO A 47 0.44 7.97 5.45
N PHE A 48 -0.90 7.96 5.60
CA PHE A 48 -1.85 7.34 4.68
C PHE A 48 -1.59 5.87 4.34
N VAL A 49 -1.20 5.10 5.36
CA VAL A 49 -1.01 3.65 5.25
C VAL A 49 -2.37 2.95 5.26
N THR A 50 -2.58 2.03 4.33
CA THR A 50 -3.81 1.22 4.23
C THR A 50 -3.61 -0.20 4.77
N ASN A 51 -2.43 -0.77 4.57
CA ASN A 51 -2.07 -2.10 5.09
C ASN A 51 -0.60 -2.10 5.49
N TYR A 52 -0.25 -2.93 6.45
CA TYR A 52 1.13 -3.19 6.83
C TYR A 52 1.31 -4.60 7.39
N ASN A 53 2.53 -5.10 7.33
CA ASN A 53 2.95 -6.37 7.93
C ASN A 53 4.45 -6.27 8.25
N PHE A 54 4.96 -7.18 9.06
CA PHE A 54 6.37 -7.20 9.45
C PHE A 54 6.91 -8.62 9.45
N ALA A 55 8.22 -8.75 9.21
CA ALA A 55 8.92 -10.02 9.22
C ALA A 55 9.11 -10.53 10.66
N ASN A 56 9.03 -11.84 10.87
CA ASN A 56 9.13 -12.43 12.21
C ASN A 56 10.57 -12.45 12.74
N LYS A 57 11.58 -12.59 11.86
CA LYS A 57 12.99 -12.79 12.25
C LYS A 57 13.88 -11.56 12.02
N THR A 58 13.36 -10.51 11.39
CA THR A 58 14.12 -9.30 11.07
C THR A 58 13.36 -8.04 11.43
N LYS A 59 14.06 -6.91 11.47
CA LYS A 59 13.45 -5.58 11.70
C LYS A 59 12.96 -4.97 10.38
N THR A 60 12.23 -5.76 9.58
CA THR A 60 11.70 -5.36 8.27
C THR A 60 10.18 -5.23 8.34
N ILE A 61 9.66 -4.11 7.82
CA ILE A 61 8.22 -3.86 7.69
C ILE A 61 7.88 -3.60 6.23
N VAL A 62 6.73 -4.10 5.79
CA VAL A 62 6.09 -3.71 4.54
C VAL A 62 4.85 -2.88 4.83
N TYR A 63 4.58 -1.90 4.00
CA TYR A 63 3.35 -1.14 4.06
C TYR A 63 2.90 -0.68 2.69
N SER A 64 1.58 -0.52 2.52
CA SER A 64 0.99 0.13 1.37
C SER A 64 0.47 1.51 1.76
N THR A 65 0.64 2.48 0.87
CA THR A 65 0.16 3.85 1.08
C THR A 65 -0.55 4.40 -0.15
N THR A 66 -1.57 5.20 0.08
CA THR A 66 -2.24 5.95 -0.98
C THR A 66 -1.50 7.24 -1.34
N GLY A 67 -0.34 7.46 -0.72
CA GLY A 67 0.59 8.53 -1.02
C GLY A 67 0.12 9.94 -0.62
N ILE A 68 0.99 10.89 -0.83
CA ILE A 68 0.72 12.34 -0.73
C ILE A 68 1.15 12.94 -2.06
N LYS A 69 0.27 13.72 -2.68
CA LYS A 69 0.57 14.40 -3.95
C LYS A 69 1.90 15.16 -3.84
N ASP A 70 2.76 14.97 -4.84
CA ASP A 70 4.05 15.62 -5.01
C ASP A 70 5.11 15.29 -3.92
N SER A 71 4.80 14.38 -2.96
CA SER A 71 5.70 14.04 -1.86
C SER A 71 5.94 12.53 -1.73
N ILE A 72 4.86 11.75 -1.60
CA ILE A 72 4.96 10.29 -1.43
C ILE A 72 4.14 9.62 -2.52
N LYS A 73 4.78 8.81 -3.37
CA LYS A 73 4.10 8.07 -4.42
C LYS A 73 3.21 6.97 -3.82
N PRO A 74 1.99 6.74 -4.36
CA PRO A 74 1.19 5.59 -3.96
C PRO A 74 1.88 4.28 -4.30
N GLY A 75 1.72 3.26 -3.48
CA GLY A 75 2.31 1.97 -3.74
C GLY A 75 2.65 1.16 -2.50
N VAL A 76 3.49 0.15 -2.70
CA VAL A 76 4.00 -0.72 -1.64
C VAL A 76 5.46 -0.42 -1.39
N TYR A 77 5.82 -0.34 -0.12
CA TYR A 77 7.16 -0.04 0.36
C TYR A 77 7.64 -1.10 1.34
N VAL A 78 8.91 -1.43 1.27
CA VAL A 78 9.62 -2.25 2.26
C VAL A 78 10.62 -1.36 2.99
N LYS A 79 10.55 -1.33 4.32
CA LYS A 79 11.42 -0.52 5.18
C LYS A 79 12.21 -1.44 6.11
N ASP A 80 13.53 -1.33 6.06
CA ASP A 80 14.45 -1.90 7.03
C ASP A 80 14.61 -0.91 8.18
N LEU A 81 14.07 -1.26 9.35
CA LEU A 81 14.10 -0.41 10.53
C LEU A 81 15.49 -0.34 11.17
N LYS A 82 16.36 -1.34 10.95
CA LYS A 82 17.73 -1.34 11.47
C LYS A 82 18.62 -0.36 10.70
N ARG A 83 18.49 -0.38 9.35
CA ARG A 83 19.26 0.49 8.44
C ARG A 83 18.58 1.83 8.18
N ASN A 84 17.35 1.99 8.62
CA ASN A 84 16.46 3.11 8.31
C ASN A 84 16.37 3.39 6.79
N SER A 85 16.35 2.34 5.99
CA SER A 85 16.26 2.42 4.54
C SER A 85 14.88 1.98 4.06
N THR A 86 14.36 2.65 3.03
CA THR A 86 13.03 2.37 2.47
C THR A 86 13.14 2.17 0.98
N LYS A 87 12.56 1.07 0.47
CA LYS A 87 12.51 0.72 -0.94
C LYS A 87 11.06 0.75 -1.43
N HIS A 88 10.77 1.51 -2.49
CA HIS A 88 9.48 1.53 -3.16
C HIS A 88 9.40 0.38 -4.15
N VAL A 89 8.77 -0.72 -3.78
CA VAL A 89 8.79 -1.99 -4.52
C VAL A 89 7.67 -2.14 -5.53
N PHE A 90 6.57 -1.39 -5.37
CA PHE A 90 5.44 -1.42 -6.30
C PHE A 90 4.82 -0.03 -6.49
N ASN A 91 4.72 0.42 -7.73
CA ASN A 91 4.07 1.68 -8.09
C ASN A 91 2.58 1.44 -8.37
N SER A 92 1.74 2.36 -7.91
CA SER A 92 0.30 2.30 -8.17
C SER A 92 -0.32 3.70 -8.24
N HIS A 93 -1.64 3.75 -8.23
CA HIS A 93 -2.39 4.99 -8.04
C HIS A 93 -3.11 5.01 -6.68
N SER A 94 -3.59 6.16 -6.26
CA SER A 94 -4.17 6.36 -4.93
C SER A 94 -5.49 5.61 -4.65
N LYS A 95 -6.09 4.98 -5.68
CA LYS A 95 -7.32 4.17 -5.56
C LYS A 95 -7.05 2.67 -5.55
N THR A 96 -5.82 2.24 -5.81
CA THR A 96 -5.41 0.84 -5.76
C THR A 96 -5.67 0.28 -4.35
N LYS A 97 -6.24 -0.91 -4.29
CA LYS A 97 -6.41 -1.65 -3.04
C LYS A 97 -5.42 -2.79 -2.98
N TYR A 98 -4.95 -3.05 -1.78
CA TYR A 98 -4.00 -4.12 -1.50
C TYR A 98 -4.61 -5.09 -0.50
N PHE A 99 -4.34 -6.37 -0.69
CA PHE A 99 -4.81 -7.43 0.19
C PHE A 99 -3.63 -8.33 0.54
N ASN A 100 -3.66 -8.85 1.76
CA ASN A 100 -2.77 -9.91 2.21
C ASN A 100 -1.27 -9.61 2.00
N LEU A 101 -0.82 -8.37 2.31
CA LEU A 101 0.61 -8.07 2.36
C LEU A 101 1.27 -9.02 3.37
N ASN A 102 2.15 -9.89 2.91
CA ASN A 102 2.85 -10.81 3.79
C ASN A 102 4.33 -10.91 3.44
N LEU A 103 5.17 -10.57 4.44
CA LEU A 103 6.62 -10.79 4.38
C LEU A 103 6.93 -12.21 4.80
N SER A 104 7.93 -12.81 4.18
CA SER A 104 8.57 -14.02 4.69
C SER A 104 9.24 -13.77 6.04
N ASP A 105 9.56 -14.81 6.79
CA ASP A 105 10.18 -14.70 8.11
C ASP A 105 11.47 -13.89 8.11
N SER A 106 12.30 -14.07 7.08
CA SER A 106 13.55 -13.32 6.90
C SER A 106 13.32 -11.86 6.42
N GLY A 107 12.14 -11.55 5.88
CA GLY A 107 11.85 -10.28 5.23
C GLY A 107 12.44 -10.14 3.83
N ASN A 108 13.00 -11.23 3.25
CA ASN A 108 13.60 -11.20 1.93
C ASN A 108 12.60 -11.42 0.79
N ASN A 109 11.41 -11.93 1.10
CA ASN A 109 10.34 -12.13 0.14
C ASN A 109 9.06 -11.47 0.62
N LEU A 110 8.28 -10.93 -0.30
CA LEU A 110 7.00 -10.28 -0.05
C LEU A 110 5.98 -10.76 -1.08
N GLY A 111 4.85 -11.29 -0.62
CA GLY A 111 3.68 -11.58 -1.44
C GLY A 111 2.55 -10.61 -1.12
N PHE A 112 1.81 -10.17 -2.14
CA PHE A 112 0.64 -9.32 -1.95
C PHE A 112 -0.29 -9.37 -3.15
N ILE A 113 -1.58 -9.11 -2.89
CA ILE A 113 -2.63 -9.07 -3.91
C ILE A 113 -3.00 -7.62 -4.19
N VAL A 114 -3.21 -7.32 -5.46
CA VAL A 114 -3.55 -5.98 -5.95
C VAL A 114 -4.90 -6.02 -6.67
N ASP A 115 -5.75 -5.05 -6.34
CA ASP A 115 -6.88 -4.62 -7.14
C ASP A 115 -6.58 -3.22 -7.69
N ALA A 116 -6.10 -3.17 -8.91
CA ALA A 116 -5.77 -1.93 -9.59
C ALA A 116 -6.97 -1.28 -10.29
N ASP A 117 -8.10 -2.01 -10.40
CA ASP A 117 -9.29 -1.51 -11.08
C ASP A 117 -9.95 -0.37 -10.28
N SER A 118 -9.95 0.81 -10.86
CA SER A 118 -10.59 2.00 -10.29
C SER A 118 -12.08 2.11 -10.61
N THR A 119 -12.61 1.22 -11.45
CA THR A 119 -14.02 1.16 -11.82
C THR A 119 -14.86 0.55 -10.70
N LYS A 120 -16.18 0.63 -10.81
CA LYS A 120 -17.10 -0.06 -9.92
C LYS A 120 -17.58 -1.39 -10.53
N ALA A 121 -16.71 -2.04 -11.31
CA ALA A 121 -17.04 -3.32 -11.91
C ALA A 121 -17.44 -4.33 -10.82
N TYR A 122 -18.55 -5.01 -11.06
CA TYR A 122 -19.05 -6.04 -10.15
C TYR A 122 -18.10 -7.23 -10.05
N ARG A 123 -17.53 -7.65 -11.19
CA ARG A 123 -16.52 -8.70 -11.25
C ARG A 123 -15.13 -8.05 -11.13
N ARG A 124 -14.44 -8.35 -10.03
CA ARG A 124 -13.07 -7.84 -9.77
C ARG A 124 -12.06 -8.85 -10.25
N SER A 125 -11.01 -8.37 -10.88
CA SER A 125 -9.81 -9.13 -11.20
C SER A 125 -8.72 -8.77 -10.20
N TYR A 126 -8.09 -9.78 -9.62
CA TYR A 126 -7.02 -9.62 -8.65
C TYR A 126 -5.71 -10.16 -9.22
N GLU A 127 -4.63 -9.46 -8.93
CA GLU A 127 -3.29 -9.79 -9.38
C GLU A 127 -2.41 -10.12 -8.17
N LEU A 128 -1.70 -11.24 -8.21
CA LEU A 128 -0.73 -11.62 -7.18
C LEU A 128 0.67 -11.22 -7.62
N TYR A 129 1.32 -10.45 -6.78
CA TYR A 129 2.71 -10.00 -6.95
C TYR A 129 3.63 -10.66 -5.94
N ASN A 130 4.86 -10.91 -6.36
CA ASN A 130 5.97 -11.26 -5.47
C ASN A 130 7.13 -10.28 -5.66
N TRP A 131 7.76 -9.93 -4.56
CA TRP A 131 9.02 -9.20 -4.55
C TRP A 131 10.06 -9.97 -3.75
N SER A 132 11.29 -10.03 -4.27
CA SER A 132 12.46 -10.56 -3.56
C SER A 132 13.47 -9.45 -3.29
N PHE A 133 14.26 -9.61 -2.24
CA PHE A 133 15.23 -8.59 -1.79
C PHE A 133 16.20 -8.16 -2.91
N SER A 134 16.58 -9.09 -3.78
CA SER A 134 17.42 -8.82 -4.97
C SER A 134 16.73 -8.02 -6.06
N ASP A 135 15.40 -7.96 -6.06
CA ASP A 135 14.63 -7.29 -7.09
C ASP A 135 14.47 -5.79 -6.81
N ASN A 136 14.45 -4.97 -7.86
CA ASN A 136 14.15 -3.56 -7.74
C ASN A 136 12.65 -3.30 -7.55
N LYS A 137 11.81 -4.14 -8.17
CA LYS A 137 10.34 -4.03 -8.15
C LYS A 137 9.70 -5.41 -8.00
N ALA A 138 8.48 -5.42 -7.48
CA ALA A 138 7.65 -6.61 -7.44
C ALA A 138 7.26 -7.05 -8.86
N LYS A 139 7.16 -8.36 -9.06
CA LYS A 139 6.81 -9.01 -10.31
C LYS A 139 5.42 -9.61 -10.19
N LEU A 140 4.60 -9.46 -11.24
CA LEU A 140 3.35 -10.18 -11.38
C LEU A 140 3.64 -11.68 -11.53
N ILE A 141 3.01 -12.51 -10.70
CA ILE A 141 3.18 -13.97 -10.77
C ILE A 141 1.89 -14.70 -11.10
N VAL A 142 0.73 -14.16 -10.71
CA VAL A 142 -0.58 -14.76 -11.06
C VAL A 142 -1.60 -13.67 -11.37
N ASP A 143 -2.33 -13.86 -12.45
CA ASP A 143 -3.50 -13.09 -12.87
C ASP A 143 -4.59 -14.00 -13.45
N ASP A 144 -5.68 -13.44 -13.97
CA ASP A 144 -6.78 -14.20 -14.57
C ASP A 144 -6.37 -15.00 -15.83
N LYS A 145 -5.21 -14.69 -16.45
CA LYS A 145 -4.74 -15.37 -17.67
C LYS A 145 -4.02 -16.67 -17.37
N ASN A 146 -3.40 -16.76 -16.20
CA ASN A 146 -2.60 -17.93 -15.82
C ASN A 146 -3.18 -18.73 -14.63
N THR A 147 -4.41 -18.40 -14.20
CA THR A 147 -5.19 -19.23 -13.28
C THR A 147 -5.91 -20.36 -14.04
N PRO A 148 -6.24 -21.50 -13.39
CA PRO A 148 -7.09 -22.51 -13.98
C PRO A 148 -8.43 -21.94 -14.44
N LYS A 149 -8.98 -22.50 -15.54
CA LYS A 149 -10.25 -22.02 -16.11
C LYS A 149 -11.36 -21.96 -15.06
N GLY A 150 -12.00 -20.80 -14.95
CA GLY A 150 -13.07 -20.54 -13.98
C GLY A 150 -12.60 -20.14 -12.60
N TYR A 151 -11.30 -20.06 -12.34
CA TYR A 151 -10.75 -19.57 -11.08
C TYR A 151 -10.13 -18.19 -11.25
N ARG A 152 -9.99 -17.49 -10.14
CA ARG A 152 -9.27 -16.21 -10.02
C ARG A 152 -8.50 -16.16 -8.71
N VAL A 153 -7.54 -15.26 -8.59
CA VAL A 153 -6.86 -14.98 -7.32
C VAL A 153 -7.89 -14.56 -6.27
N SER A 154 -7.84 -15.13 -5.07
CA SER A 154 -8.73 -14.80 -3.96
C SER A 154 -8.18 -13.65 -3.14
N SER A 155 -8.96 -12.57 -2.97
CA SER A 155 -8.63 -11.49 -2.03
C SER A 155 -8.73 -11.91 -0.56
N ASP A 156 -9.44 -13.00 -0.26
CA ASP A 156 -9.71 -13.48 1.10
C ASP A 156 -8.74 -14.59 1.54
N GLY A 157 -8.07 -15.23 0.59
CA GLY A 157 -7.08 -16.28 0.84
C GLY A 157 -5.80 -15.68 1.44
N LYS A 158 -5.31 -16.26 2.52
CA LYS A 158 -4.01 -15.86 3.10
C LYS A 158 -2.87 -16.15 2.13
N ILE A 159 -1.88 -15.27 2.11
CA ILE A 159 -0.58 -15.53 1.49
C ILE A 159 0.38 -15.97 2.59
N THR A 160 1.09 -17.07 2.37
CA THR A 160 2.12 -17.55 3.29
C THR A 160 3.30 -18.10 2.52
N PHE A 161 4.48 -18.04 3.13
CA PHE A 161 5.71 -18.66 2.61
C PHE A 161 5.98 -19.99 3.32
N SER A 162 6.64 -20.93 2.64
CA SER A 162 7.24 -22.10 3.28
C SER A 162 8.35 -21.66 4.25
N LYS A 163 8.72 -22.54 5.20
CA LYS A 163 9.79 -22.24 6.18
C LYS A 163 11.15 -21.95 5.55
N ASP A 164 11.42 -22.58 4.43
CA ASP A 164 12.62 -22.38 3.60
C ASP A 164 12.47 -21.21 2.61
N GLU A 165 11.30 -20.55 2.62
CA GLU A 165 10.94 -19.42 1.77
C GLU A 165 11.00 -19.70 0.25
N SER A 166 11.09 -20.97 -0.15
CA SER A 166 11.16 -21.39 -1.54
C SER A 166 9.79 -21.44 -2.23
N LYS A 167 8.69 -21.47 -1.46
CA LYS A 167 7.32 -21.58 -1.96
C LYS A 167 6.43 -20.50 -1.38
N LEU A 168 5.54 -20.00 -2.23
CA LEU A 168 4.47 -19.07 -1.88
C LEU A 168 3.13 -19.78 -2.00
N TYR A 169 2.34 -19.77 -0.95
CA TYR A 169 0.98 -20.30 -0.92
C TYR A 169 -0.03 -19.16 -0.98
N PHE A 170 -1.04 -19.31 -1.82
CA PHE A 170 -2.12 -18.32 -1.98
C PHE A 170 -3.43 -19.02 -2.32
N GLY A 171 -4.56 -18.33 -2.14
CA GLY A 171 -5.88 -18.86 -2.43
C GLY A 171 -6.38 -18.51 -3.83
N LEU A 172 -7.12 -19.44 -4.44
CA LEU A 172 -7.96 -19.19 -5.59
C LEU A 172 -9.43 -19.23 -5.17
N ALA A 173 -10.28 -18.48 -5.86
CA ALA A 173 -11.73 -18.45 -5.67
C ALA A 173 -12.44 -18.70 -6.99
N LEU A 174 -13.60 -19.35 -6.92
CA LEU A 174 -14.55 -19.36 -8.01
C LEU A 174 -15.23 -17.98 -8.11
N PRO A 175 -15.46 -17.42 -9.30
CA PRO A 175 -16.31 -16.26 -9.44
C PRO A 175 -17.71 -16.61 -8.90
N MET A 176 -18.30 -15.69 -8.11
CA MET A 176 -19.71 -15.87 -7.74
C MET A 176 -20.54 -15.94 -9.01
N VAL A 177 -21.27 -17.04 -9.17
CA VAL A 177 -22.34 -17.18 -10.16
C VAL A 177 -23.58 -16.55 -9.51
N ILE A 178 -24.13 -15.54 -10.15
CA ILE A 178 -25.39 -14.89 -9.77
C ILE A 178 -26.46 -15.46 -10.66
#